data_a520314d502b69b468a3e993fe8a5b8c
#
_entry.id   a520314d502b69b468a3e993fe8a5b8c
#
_cell.length_a   1.000
_cell.length_b   1.000
_cell.length_c   1.000
_cell.angle_alpha   90.00
_cell.angle_beta   90.00
_cell.angle_gamma   90.00
#
_symmetry.space_group_name_H-M   'P 1'
#
loop_
_entity.id
_entity.type
_entity.pdbx_description
1 polymer ?
#
loop_
_entity_poly.entity_id
_entity_poly.type
_entity_poly.pdbx_seq_one_letter_code
_entity_poly.pdbx_strand_id
1 'polypeptide(L)'
;VIFKLRPYKPEDFETLCEIDQACYEPAIAYSRRELRNYLRFPGAECVVAETGGDKPAIAGFCVTAHEEDWGYIVTIDVLGAYRRQGVGTSLLREVERRLAASGAKEIALETATDNTSAIAFWEKHGYRTRGMRKGYYPGGRDAYSMAKKIA
;
A
#
# COMPACT_ATOMS: atom_id res chain seq x y z
N VAL A 1 -8.77 -7.55 -16.29
CA VAL A 1 -9.92 -7.39 -15.39
C VAL A 1 -10.44 -5.96 -15.45
N ILE A 2 -11.74 -5.80 -15.34
CA ILE A 2 -12.38 -4.49 -15.24
C ILE A 2 -12.53 -4.20 -13.75
N PHE A 3 -12.04 -3.04 -13.30
CA PHE A 3 -12.11 -2.64 -11.91
C PHE A 3 -12.29 -1.12 -11.81
N LYS A 4 -12.79 -0.67 -10.68
CA LYS A 4 -12.88 0.75 -10.34
C LYS A 4 -12.27 1.00 -8.97
N LEU A 5 -11.75 2.20 -8.77
CA LEU A 5 -11.24 2.62 -7.47
C LEU A 5 -12.36 3.29 -6.69
N ARG A 6 -12.40 3.03 -5.40
CA ARG A 6 -13.37 3.65 -4.51
C ARG A 6 -12.79 3.82 -3.10
N PRO A 7 -13.39 4.68 -2.26
CA PRO A 7 -12.97 4.80 -0.88
C PRO A 7 -13.24 3.50 -0.09
N TYR A 8 -12.42 3.26 0.90
CA TYR A 8 -12.63 2.22 1.89
C TYR A 8 -13.91 2.46 2.69
N LYS A 9 -14.59 1.37 3.02
CA LYS A 9 -15.75 1.35 3.92
C LYS A 9 -15.48 0.39 5.08
N PRO A 10 -16.03 0.66 6.29
CA PRO A 10 -15.81 -0.26 7.42
C PRO A 10 -16.14 -1.72 7.16
N GLU A 11 -17.15 -2.01 6.34
CA GLU A 11 -17.50 -3.37 5.98
C GLU A 11 -16.45 -4.09 5.13
N ASP A 12 -15.46 -3.36 4.59
CA ASP A 12 -14.36 -3.95 3.83
C ASP A 12 -13.27 -4.53 4.74
N PHE A 13 -13.27 -4.18 6.02
CA PHE A 13 -12.12 -4.43 6.91
C PHE A 13 -11.69 -5.90 6.92
N GLU A 14 -12.63 -6.82 7.09
CA GLU A 14 -12.30 -8.25 7.15
C GLU A 14 -11.63 -8.73 5.86
N THR A 15 -12.14 -8.27 4.72
CA THR A 15 -11.57 -8.60 3.42
C THR A 15 -10.16 -8.04 3.27
N LEU A 16 -9.93 -6.80 3.72
CA LEU A 16 -8.58 -6.22 3.68
C LEU A 16 -7.60 -7.03 4.53
N CYS A 17 -8.02 -7.49 5.70
CA CYS A 17 -7.17 -8.34 6.54
C CYS A 17 -6.80 -9.64 5.83
N GLU A 18 -7.76 -10.28 5.18
CA GLU A 18 -7.53 -11.51 4.42
C GLU A 18 -6.57 -11.28 3.25
N ILE A 19 -6.73 -10.17 2.53
CA ILE A 19 -5.85 -9.82 1.41
C ILE A 19 -4.42 -9.60 1.89
N ASP A 20 -4.24 -8.86 2.97
CA ASP A 20 -2.91 -8.59 3.51
C ASP A 20 -2.22 -9.88 3.94
N GLN A 21 -2.93 -10.77 4.60
CA GLN A 21 -2.42 -12.09 4.98
C GLN A 21 -2.05 -12.94 3.76
N ALA A 22 -2.77 -12.80 2.65
CA ALA A 22 -2.49 -13.52 1.42
C ALA A 22 -1.31 -12.93 0.66
N CYS A 23 -1.05 -11.63 0.78
CA CYS A 23 -0.01 -10.92 0.04
C CYS A 23 1.37 -11.02 0.70
N TYR A 24 1.42 -11.18 2.02
CA TYR A 24 2.68 -11.11 2.78
C TYR A 24 2.85 -12.32 3.69
N GLU A 25 4.12 -12.64 3.98
CA GLU A 25 4.46 -13.66 4.97
C GLU A 25 3.98 -13.23 6.37
N PRO A 26 3.71 -14.20 7.26
CA PRO A 26 3.22 -13.86 8.62
C PRO A 26 4.08 -12.87 9.38
N ALA A 27 5.41 -12.88 9.16
CA ALA A 27 6.31 -11.95 9.83
C ALA A 27 6.18 -10.51 9.29
N ILE A 28 5.57 -10.32 8.13
CA ILE A 28 5.45 -9.00 7.47
C ILE A 28 4.02 -8.52 7.45
N ALA A 29 3.06 -9.43 7.23
CA ALA A 29 1.64 -9.09 7.21
C ALA A 29 1.22 -8.40 8.51
N TYR A 30 0.35 -7.42 8.40
CA TYR A 30 -0.17 -6.73 9.57
C TYR A 30 -1.17 -7.61 10.32
N SER A 31 -1.17 -7.50 11.65
CA SER A 31 -2.24 -8.05 12.47
C SER A 31 -3.52 -7.24 12.23
N ARG A 32 -4.67 -7.79 12.61
CA ARG A 32 -5.94 -7.07 12.54
C ARG A 32 -5.87 -5.76 13.32
N ARG A 33 -5.25 -5.79 14.50
CA ARG A 33 -5.08 -4.61 15.34
C ARG A 33 -4.22 -3.55 14.68
N GLU A 34 -3.09 -3.96 14.09
CA GLU A 34 -2.19 -3.04 13.40
C GLU A 34 -2.87 -2.40 12.19
N LEU A 35 -3.54 -3.18 11.37
CA LEU A 35 -4.23 -2.65 10.19
C LEU A 35 -5.35 -1.68 10.59
N ARG A 36 -6.11 -2.04 11.63
CA ARG A 36 -7.15 -1.14 12.15
C ARG A 36 -6.57 0.17 12.65
N ASN A 37 -5.45 0.12 13.36
CA ASN A 37 -4.77 1.31 13.86
C ASN A 37 -4.32 2.22 12.71
N TYR A 38 -3.74 1.64 11.65
CA TYR A 38 -3.34 2.42 10.49
C TYR A 38 -4.53 3.06 9.78
N LEU A 39 -5.63 2.33 9.63
CA LEU A 39 -6.84 2.87 8.99
C LEU A 39 -7.47 4.01 9.79
N ARG A 40 -7.25 4.07 11.09
CA ARG A 40 -7.79 5.10 11.99
C ARG A 40 -6.80 6.21 12.31
N PHE A 41 -5.57 6.11 11.83
CA PHE A 41 -4.54 7.10 12.12
C PHE A 41 -4.93 8.45 11.52
N PRO A 42 -4.70 9.58 12.25
CA PRO A 42 -4.99 10.90 11.69
C PRO A 42 -4.24 11.11 10.36
N GLY A 43 -4.96 11.53 9.34
CA GLY A 43 -4.40 11.69 7.99
C GLY A 43 -4.38 10.42 7.16
N ALA A 44 -4.90 9.30 7.69
CA ALA A 44 -4.96 8.06 6.92
C ALA A 44 -6.05 8.10 5.86
N GLU A 45 -5.75 7.51 4.70
CA GLU A 45 -6.72 7.25 3.65
C GLU A 45 -6.54 5.84 3.15
N CYS A 46 -7.60 5.26 2.62
CA CYS A 46 -7.55 3.94 2.02
C CYS A 46 -8.37 3.93 0.73
N VAL A 47 -7.75 3.49 -0.34
CA VAL A 47 -8.39 3.34 -1.64
C VAL A 47 -8.48 1.85 -1.95
N VAL A 48 -9.65 1.42 -2.40
CA VAL A 48 -9.95 0.02 -2.71
C VAL A 48 -10.18 -0.11 -4.22
N ALA A 49 -9.63 -1.16 -4.81
CA ALA A 49 -9.90 -1.53 -6.20
C ALA A 49 -10.95 -2.64 -6.20
N GLU A 50 -12.12 -2.36 -6.75
CA GLU A 50 -13.25 -3.27 -6.77
C GLU A 50 -13.53 -3.75 -8.18
N THR A 51 -13.67 -5.05 -8.36
CA THR A 51 -13.99 -5.62 -9.68
C THR A 51 -15.44 -5.30 -10.06
N GLY A 52 -15.72 -5.30 -11.35
CA GLY A 52 -17.09 -5.15 -11.86
C GLY A 52 -17.86 -6.47 -11.82
N GLY A 53 -19.11 -6.41 -12.32
CA GLY A 53 -19.97 -7.57 -12.46
C GLY A 53 -20.98 -7.71 -11.35
N ASP A 54 -21.71 -8.82 -11.36
CA ASP A 54 -22.83 -9.08 -10.46
C ASP A 54 -22.37 -9.33 -9.02
N LYS A 55 -21.15 -9.83 -8.85
CA LYS A 55 -20.55 -10.08 -7.53
C LYS A 55 -19.22 -9.35 -7.45
N PRO A 56 -19.24 -8.05 -7.16
CA PRO A 56 -18.00 -7.30 -7.02
C PRO A 56 -17.13 -7.88 -5.92
N ALA A 57 -15.82 -7.92 -6.17
CA ALA A 57 -14.82 -8.38 -5.22
C ALA A 57 -13.73 -7.34 -5.10
N ILE A 58 -13.00 -7.35 -3.98
CA ILE A 58 -11.86 -6.46 -3.80
C ILE A 58 -10.63 -7.13 -4.41
N ALA A 59 -10.03 -6.49 -5.42
CA ALA A 59 -8.82 -6.98 -6.07
C ALA A 59 -7.56 -6.54 -5.33
N GLY A 60 -7.62 -5.42 -4.63
CA GLY A 60 -6.49 -4.86 -3.92
C GLY A 60 -6.86 -3.57 -3.22
N PHE A 61 -5.91 -3.02 -2.46
CA PHE A 61 -6.11 -1.76 -1.75
C PHE A 61 -4.77 -1.10 -1.43
N CYS A 62 -4.84 0.18 -1.08
CA CYS A 62 -3.66 0.93 -0.63
C CYS A 62 -4.06 1.80 0.55
N VAL A 63 -3.28 1.71 1.63
CA VAL A 63 -3.42 2.55 2.81
C VAL A 63 -2.28 3.55 2.84
N THR A 64 -2.61 4.82 3.01
CA THR A 64 -1.63 5.89 3.12
C THR A 64 -1.85 6.71 4.37
N ALA A 65 -0.82 7.45 4.77
CA ALA A 65 -0.91 8.46 5.81
C ALA A 65 -0.30 9.75 5.28
N HIS A 66 -0.70 10.87 5.85
CA HIS A 66 -0.20 12.19 5.45
C HIS A 66 0.09 13.00 6.70
N GLU A 67 1.29 13.58 6.75
CA GLU A 67 1.72 14.44 7.85
C GLU A 67 2.60 15.54 7.27
N GLU A 68 2.16 16.79 7.39
CA GLU A 68 2.87 17.96 6.86
C GLU A 68 3.19 17.80 5.37
N ASP A 69 4.48 17.86 4.99
CA ASP A 69 4.94 17.76 3.61
C ASP A 69 5.12 16.29 3.15
N TRP A 70 4.89 15.34 4.03
CA TRP A 70 5.17 13.94 3.76
C TRP A 70 3.92 13.11 3.58
N GLY A 71 3.89 12.31 2.52
CA GLY A 71 3.00 11.18 2.40
C GLY A 71 3.74 9.90 2.75
N TYR A 72 3.00 8.90 3.20
CA TYR A 72 3.55 7.61 3.56
C TYR A 72 2.63 6.50 3.06
N ILE A 73 3.20 5.54 2.34
CA ILE A 73 2.46 4.35 1.93
C ILE A 73 2.65 3.29 2.99
N VAL A 74 1.57 2.99 3.71
CA VAL A 74 1.57 1.97 4.76
C VAL A 74 1.65 0.59 4.11
N THR A 75 0.80 0.34 3.13
CA THR A 75 0.80 -0.89 2.37
C THR A 75 0.06 -0.71 1.05
N ILE A 76 0.47 -1.48 0.05
CA ILE A 76 -0.25 -1.65 -1.20
C ILE A 76 -0.34 -3.15 -1.45
N ASP A 77 -1.56 -3.65 -1.59
CA ASP A 77 -1.83 -5.08 -1.71
C ASP A 77 -2.64 -5.33 -2.96
N VAL A 78 -2.22 -6.30 -3.76
CA VAL A 78 -2.98 -6.79 -4.91
C VAL A 78 -3.01 -8.30 -4.83
N LEU A 79 -4.20 -8.90 -4.82
CA LEU A 79 -4.34 -10.36 -4.81
C LEU A 79 -3.67 -10.98 -6.05
N GLY A 80 -3.07 -12.15 -5.86
CA GLY A 80 -2.33 -12.83 -6.91
C GLY A 80 -3.12 -13.00 -8.21
N ALA A 81 -4.42 -13.30 -8.11
CA ALA A 81 -5.28 -13.46 -9.26
C ALA A 81 -5.43 -12.19 -10.11
N TYR A 82 -5.17 -11.03 -9.54
CA TYR A 82 -5.33 -9.73 -10.20
C TYR A 82 -4.01 -9.02 -10.48
N ARG A 83 -2.88 -9.67 -10.22
CA ARG A 83 -1.57 -9.09 -10.50
C ARG A 83 -1.31 -9.01 -11.99
N ARG A 84 -0.43 -8.06 -12.38
CA ARG A 84 -0.04 -7.78 -13.77
C ARG A 84 -1.22 -7.32 -14.66
N GLN A 85 -2.24 -6.75 -14.04
CA GLN A 85 -3.42 -6.24 -14.75
C GLN A 85 -3.62 -4.74 -14.50
N GLY A 86 -2.60 -4.07 -13.97
CA GLY A 86 -2.63 -2.62 -13.77
C GLY A 86 -3.29 -2.16 -12.48
N VAL A 87 -3.73 -3.07 -11.60
CA VAL A 87 -4.40 -2.69 -10.35
C VAL A 87 -3.45 -1.93 -9.42
N GLY A 88 -2.25 -2.46 -9.20
CA GLY A 88 -1.26 -1.80 -8.36
C GLY A 88 -0.88 -0.42 -8.86
N THR A 89 -0.64 -0.28 -10.15
CA THR A 89 -0.31 1.00 -10.77
C THR A 89 -1.45 2.00 -10.62
N SER A 90 -2.69 1.57 -10.83
CA SER A 90 -3.86 2.44 -10.67
C SER A 90 -4.04 2.90 -9.23
N LEU A 91 -3.88 2.00 -8.28
CA LEU A 91 -3.93 2.34 -6.85
C LEU A 91 -2.85 3.36 -6.51
N LEU A 92 -1.61 3.11 -6.93
CA LEU A 92 -0.48 3.99 -6.65
C LEU A 92 -0.71 5.39 -7.21
N ARG A 93 -1.11 5.48 -8.47
CA ARG A 93 -1.38 6.78 -9.11
C ARG A 93 -2.47 7.56 -8.39
N GLU A 94 -3.52 6.89 -7.96
CA GLU A 94 -4.60 7.55 -7.25
C GLU A 94 -4.15 8.07 -5.89
N VAL A 95 -3.42 7.28 -5.11
CA VAL A 95 -2.95 7.74 -3.80
C VAL A 95 -1.89 8.85 -3.94
N GLU A 96 -1.03 8.78 -4.95
CA GLU A 96 -0.07 9.85 -5.22
C GLU A 96 -0.79 11.16 -5.54
N ARG A 97 -1.83 11.09 -6.36
CA ARG A 97 -2.65 12.25 -6.69
C ARG A 97 -3.31 12.86 -5.44
N ARG A 98 -3.87 12.01 -4.59
CA ARG A 98 -4.53 12.47 -3.35
C ARG A 98 -3.54 13.08 -2.38
N LEU A 99 -2.38 12.45 -2.21
CA LEU A 99 -1.34 12.98 -1.32
C LEU A 99 -0.82 14.32 -1.83
N ALA A 100 -0.58 14.46 -3.13
CA ALA A 100 -0.17 15.72 -3.73
C ALA A 100 -1.22 16.80 -3.51
N ALA A 101 -2.49 16.49 -3.71
CA ALA A 101 -3.60 17.43 -3.49
C ALA A 101 -3.69 17.86 -2.02
N SER A 102 -3.28 17.02 -1.09
CA SER A 102 -3.25 17.34 0.35
C SER A 102 -2.00 18.10 0.77
N GLY A 103 -1.05 18.33 -0.14
CA GLY A 103 0.15 19.12 0.13
C GLY A 103 1.42 18.31 0.34
N ALA A 104 1.39 17.00 0.18
CA ALA A 104 2.59 16.18 0.30
C ALA A 104 3.56 16.52 -0.84
N LYS A 105 4.84 16.65 -0.50
CA LYS A 105 5.91 16.93 -1.46
C LYS A 105 6.76 15.70 -1.74
N GLU A 106 6.77 14.76 -0.82
CA GLU A 106 7.47 13.49 -0.94
C GLU A 106 6.61 12.37 -0.36
N ILE A 107 6.78 11.17 -0.90
CA ILE A 107 6.13 9.96 -0.40
C ILE A 107 7.22 8.97 -0.02
N ALA A 108 7.10 8.38 1.17
CA ALA A 108 8.04 7.40 1.69
C ALA A 108 7.34 6.06 1.96
N LEU A 109 8.12 5.01 1.99
CA LEU A 109 7.65 3.66 2.33
C LEU A 109 8.81 2.80 2.82
N GLU A 110 8.50 1.67 3.44
CA GLU A 110 9.45 0.60 3.73
C GLU A 110 9.06 -0.66 2.98
N THR A 111 10.05 -1.43 2.53
CA THR A 111 9.84 -2.72 1.87
C THR A 111 10.93 -3.69 2.29
N ALA A 112 10.57 -4.97 2.46
CA ALA A 112 11.55 -5.98 2.86
C ALA A 112 12.68 -6.07 1.81
N THR A 113 13.92 -6.17 2.28
CA THR A 113 15.09 -6.14 1.39
C THR A 113 15.15 -7.32 0.42
N ASP A 114 14.45 -8.40 0.72
CA ASP A 114 14.38 -9.59 -0.13
C ASP A 114 13.11 -9.65 -0.99
N ASN A 115 12.24 -8.66 -0.91
CA ASN A 115 11.06 -8.60 -1.76
C ASN A 115 11.40 -7.95 -3.10
N THR A 116 12.04 -8.72 -3.97
CA THR A 116 12.56 -8.20 -5.24
C THR A 116 11.46 -7.69 -6.18
N SER A 117 10.30 -8.33 -6.18
CA SER A 117 9.18 -7.88 -7.04
C SER A 117 8.60 -6.54 -6.57
N ALA A 118 8.50 -6.34 -5.27
CA ALA A 118 8.04 -5.06 -4.72
C ALA A 118 9.05 -3.95 -5.00
N ILE A 119 10.34 -4.22 -4.79
CA ILE A 119 11.40 -3.25 -5.06
C ILE A 119 11.37 -2.83 -6.52
N ALA A 120 11.24 -3.79 -7.45
CA ALA A 120 11.15 -3.49 -8.87
C ALA A 120 9.92 -2.63 -9.21
N PHE A 121 8.78 -2.92 -8.58
CA PHE A 121 7.57 -2.12 -8.74
C PHE A 121 7.79 -0.68 -8.29
N TRP A 122 8.37 -0.49 -7.10
CA TRP A 122 8.63 0.85 -6.58
C TRP A 122 9.62 1.62 -7.46
N GLU A 123 10.72 0.96 -7.86
CA GLU A 123 11.73 1.60 -8.74
C GLU A 123 11.13 2.00 -10.09
N LYS A 124 10.30 1.15 -10.66
CA LYS A 124 9.59 1.46 -11.91
C LYS A 124 8.74 2.73 -11.79
N HIS A 125 8.19 2.97 -10.62
CA HIS A 125 7.34 4.14 -10.38
C HIS A 125 8.08 5.34 -9.79
N GLY A 126 9.40 5.32 -9.82
CA GLY A 126 10.23 6.47 -9.49
C GLY A 126 10.69 6.55 -8.04
N TYR A 127 10.41 5.54 -7.24
CA TYR A 127 10.91 5.48 -5.87
C TYR A 127 12.37 5.05 -5.86
N ARG A 128 13.15 5.61 -4.93
CA ARG A 128 14.57 5.32 -4.79
C ARG A 128 14.89 4.96 -3.35
N THR A 129 15.78 4.01 -3.16
CA THR A 129 16.27 3.62 -1.83
C THR A 129 17.08 4.76 -1.24
N ARG A 130 16.75 5.14 -0.01
CA ARG A 130 17.45 6.18 0.75
C ARG A 130 18.16 5.66 1.97
N GLY A 131 17.87 4.44 2.39
CA GLY A 131 18.50 3.85 3.55
C GLY A 131 17.99 2.46 3.82
N MET A 132 18.48 1.87 4.90
CA MET A 132 18.07 0.55 5.35
C MET A 132 17.75 0.62 6.85
N ARG A 133 16.68 -0.06 7.24
CA ARG A 133 16.31 -0.23 8.66
C ARG A 133 16.53 -1.68 9.05
N LYS A 134 17.60 -1.93 9.81
CA LYS A 134 17.90 -3.28 10.28
C LYS A 134 16.84 -3.73 11.29
N GLY A 135 16.39 -4.98 11.14
CA GLY A 135 15.43 -5.58 12.05
C GLY A 135 14.08 -4.88 12.09
N TYR A 136 13.71 -4.18 11.02
CA TYR A 136 12.46 -3.42 10.95
C TYR A 136 11.23 -4.33 11.13
N TYR A 137 11.25 -5.51 10.49
CA TYR A 137 10.14 -6.45 10.58
C TYR A 137 10.36 -7.43 11.73
N PRO A 138 9.27 -7.96 12.32
CA PRO A 138 9.35 -9.04 13.29
C PRO A 138 10.18 -10.20 12.73
N GLY A 139 10.98 -10.84 13.57
CA GLY A 139 11.89 -11.90 13.13
C GLY A 139 13.24 -11.41 12.63
N GLY A 140 13.49 -10.10 12.72
CA GLY A 140 14.80 -9.51 12.41
C GLY A 140 15.04 -9.22 10.93
N ARG A 141 14.02 -9.26 10.09
CA ARG A 141 14.17 -8.96 8.67
C ARG A 141 14.34 -7.47 8.45
N ASP A 142 15.23 -7.11 7.54
CA ASP A 142 15.56 -5.72 7.23
C ASP A 142 14.59 -5.13 6.21
N ALA A 143 14.46 -3.80 6.23
CA ALA A 143 13.71 -3.06 5.24
C ALA A 143 14.58 -2.01 4.56
N TYR A 144 14.31 -1.78 3.27
CA TYR A 144 14.76 -0.56 2.61
C TYR A 144 13.75 0.55 2.88
N SER A 145 14.27 1.74 3.16
CA SER A 145 13.46 2.95 3.14
C SER A 145 13.57 3.55 1.76
N MET A 146 12.45 3.75 1.11
CA MET A 146 12.38 4.30 -0.25
C MET A 146 11.54 5.56 -0.26
N ALA A 147 11.81 6.46 -1.18
CA ALA A 147 11.04 7.69 -1.31
C ALA A 147 11.03 8.23 -2.73
N LYS A 148 10.05 9.09 -2.99
CA LYS A 148 9.86 9.75 -4.28
C LYS A 148 9.39 11.18 -4.05
N LYS A 149 9.98 12.14 -4.73
CA LYS A 149 9.48 13.51 -4.76
C LYS A 149 8.32 13.60 -5.73
N ILE A 150 7.23 14.23 -5.32
CA ILE A 150 6.03 14.39 -6.15
C ILE A 150 5.67 15.87 -6.37
N ALA A 151 6.48 16.76 -5.84
CA ALA A 151 6.30 18.19 -6.04
C ALA A 151 7.63 18.86 -6.32
#